data_c4033a75676dea564a27bab6e84da0a7
#
_entry.id   c4033a75676dea564a27bab6e84da0a7
#
_cell.length_a   1.000
_cell.length_b   1.000
_cell.length_c   1.000
_cell.angle_alpha   90.00
_cell.angle_beta   90.00
_cell.angle_gamma   90.00
#
_symmetry.space_group_name_H-M   'P 1'
#
loop_
_entity.id
_entity.type
_entity.pdbx_description
1 polymer ?
#
loop_
_entity_poly.entity_id
_entity_poly.type
_entity_poly.pdbx_seq_one_letter_code
_entity_poly.pdbx_strand_id
1 'polypeptide(L)'
;MNQKVLDIFLPKERSLDQLKNFSFLKKMISEIELFFDNDENFLLLNIKEDLIRNYLFHASLNSYKTQPKIINLKEKILNPEEFKNPMVFVKNLSSDTLNQESEIFLFNGFNYCLNQNTKILFSSNDFIKNLDIKLADLESRLNTVLPVEILNPADEEKMNLINFELQQRGLKINDKEMKYI
;
A
#
# COMPACT_ATOMS: atom_id res chain seq x y z
N MET A 1 -10.68 -4.51 34.21
CA MET A 1 -9.27 -4.05 34.09
C MET A 1 -9.03 -3.72 32.62
N ASN A 2 -8.89 -2.44 32.26
CA ASN A 2 -8.49 -2.07 30.91
C ASN A 2 -6.99 -2.36 30.77
N GLN A 3 -6.65 -3.38 30.03
CA GLN A 3 -5.28 -3.67 29.67
C GLN A 3 -4.76 -2.53 28.78
N LYS A 4 -3.86 -1.69 29.28
CA LYS A 4 -3.18 -0.69 28.45
C LYS A 4 -2.35 -1.43 27.42
N VAL A 5 -2.68 -1.27 26.15
CA VAL A 5 -1.79 -1.70 25.06
C VAL A 5 -0.49 -0.92 25.23
N LEU A 6 0.63 -1.63 25.32
CA LEU A 6 1.94 -0.99 25.43
C LEU A 6 2.20 -0.22 24.11
N ASP A 7 2.68 1.02 24.21
CA ASP A 7 2.95 1.90 23.07
C ASP A 7 3.90 1.28 22.03
N ILE A 8 4.70 0.29 22.42
CA ILE A 8 5.58 -0.47 21.52
C ILE A 8 4.82 -1.31 20.48
N PHE A 9 3.54 -1.65 20.75
CA PHE A 9 2.68 -2.38 19.80
C PHE A 9 1.85 -1.47 18.91
N LEU A 10 1.82 -0.17 19.19
CA LEU A 10 1.11 0.78 18.32
C LEU A 10 1.94 1.05 17.06
N PRO A 11 1.29 1.10 15.88
CA PRO A 11 1.96 1.51 14.66
C PRO A 11 2.50 2.94 14.86
N LYS A 12 3.80 3.14 14.69
CA LYS A 12 4.34 4.49 14.63
C LYS A 12 4.02 5.10 13.26
N GLU A 13 3.55 6.34 13.27
CA GLU A 13 3.39 7.11 12.04
C GLU A 13 4.76 7.26 11.36
N ARG A 14 4.82 6.93 10.10
CA ARG A 14 6.02 7.00 9.27
C ARG A 14 5.74 7.80 8.03
N SER A 15 6.75 8.52 7.60
CA SER A 15 6.73 9.24 6.33
C SER A 15 7.63 8.55 5.30
N LEU A 16 7.42 8.84 4.03
CA LEU A 16 8.29 8.40 2.94
C LEU A 16 9.72 8.91 3.14
N ASP A 17 9.91 10.12 3.69
CA ASP A 17 11.24 10.68 3.96
C ASP A 17 12.10 9.81 4.87
N GLN A 18 11.51 9.19 5.88
CA GLN A 18 12.23 8.27 6.78
C GLN A 18 12.72 7.01 6.05
N LEU A 19 11.99 6.58 5.02
CA LEU A 19 12.33 5.41 4.23
C LEU A 19 13.35 5.71 3.11
N LYS A 20 13.60 6.96 2.76
CA LYS A 20 14.63 7.37 1.77
C LYS A 20 16.05 6.95 2.14
N ASN A 21 16.31 6.63 3.40
CA ASN A 21 17.61 6.11 3.85
C ASN A 21 17.90 4.70 3.30
N PHE A 22 16.88 3.97 2.86
CA PHE A 22 17.04 2.65 2.24
C PHE A 22 17.20 2.80 0.73
N SER A 23 18.38 2.47 0.22
CA SER A 23 18.73 2.66 -1.20
C SER A 23 17.77 1.95 -2.15
N PHE A 24 17.34 0.74 -1.79
CA PHE A 24 16.43 -0.09 -2.58
C PHE A 24 14.99 0.47 -2.65
N LEU A 25 14.60 1.36 -1.72
CA LEU A 25 13.29 2.01 -1.71
C LEU A 25 13.26 3.35 -2.45
N LYS A 26 14.41 3.97 -2.70
CA LYS A 26 14.49 5.34 -3.22
C LYS A 26 13.70 5.56 -4.51
N LYS A 27 13.84 4.62 -5.46
CA LYS A 27 13.13 4.73 -6.76
C LYS A 27 11.63 4.72 -6.55
N MET A 28 11.12 3.77 -5.75
CA MET A 28 9.68 3.66 -5.49
C MET A 28 9.12 4.86 -4.74
N ILE A 29 9.87 5.35 -3.76
CA ILE A 29 9.49 6.56 -3.02
C ILE A 29 9.37 7.74 -3.98
N SER A 30 10.33 7.90 -4.90
CA SER A 30 10.28 8.96 -5.91
C SER A 30 9.07 8.81 -6.85
N GLU A 31 8.72 7.58 -7.24
CA GLU A 31 7.53 7.31 -8.07
C GLU A 31 6.22 7.63 -7.32
N ILE A 32 6.15 7.30 -6.03
CA ILE A 32 4.99 7.63 -5.18
C ILE A 32 4.86 9.15 -4.98
N GLU A 33 5.97 9.84 -4.70
CA GLU A 33 5.99 11.30 -4.54
C GLU A 33 5.59 12.00 -5.84
N LEU A 34 6.12 11.53 -6.97
CA LEU A 34 5.75 12.04 -8.30
C LEU A 34 4.26 11.83 -8.56
N PHE A 35 3.70 10.67 -8.21
CA PHE A 35 2.26 10.40 -8.33
C PHE A 35 1.43 11.37 -7.49
N PHE A 36 1.89 11.77 -6.30
CA PHE A 36 1.17 12.73 -5.48
C PHE A 36 1.09 14.12 -6.12
N ASP A 37 2.13 14.52 -6.86
CA ASP A 37 2.28 15.87 -7.40
C ASP A 37 1.92 15.99 -8.90
N ASN A 38 1.80 14.89 -9.65
CA ASN A 38 1.43 14.89 -11.07
C ASN A 38 -0.09 14.76 -11.30
N ASP A 39 -0.52 14.69 -12.56
CA ASP A 39 -1.93 14.55 -12.96
C ASP A 39 -2.38 13.09 -13.11
N GLU A 40 -1.53 12.10 -12.79
CA GLU A 40 -1.89 10.69 -12.85
C GLU A 40 -2.95 10.36 -11.80
N ASN A 41 -4.00 9.65 -12.20
CA ASN A 41 -5.09 9.29 -11.29
C ASN A 41 -4.86 8.00 -10.53
N PHE A 42 -3.98 7.11 -11.01
CA PHE A 42 -3.85 5.75 -10.49
C PHE A 42 -2.40 5.33 -10.33
N LEU A 43 -2.11 4.69 -9.18
CA LEU A 43 -0.83 4.05 -8.89
C LEU A 43 -1.07 2.69 -8.26
N LEU A 44 -0.26 1.69 -8.62
CA LEU A 44 -0.31 0.35 -8.04
C LEU A 44 1.00 0.03 -7.32
N LEU A 45 0.95 -0.11 -5.99
CA LEU A 45 2.05 -0.74 -5.23
C LEU A 45 1.96 -2.25 -5.39
N ASN A 46 2.71 -2.78 -6.34
CA ASN A 46 2.77 -4.22 -6.61
C ASN A 46 4.03 -4.81 -5.97
N ILE A 47 3.92 -5.19 -4.71
CA ILE A 47 5.05 -5.63 -3.90
C ILE A 47 4.68 -6.93 -3.19
N LYS A 48 5.36 -8.02 -3.53
CA LYS A 48 5.11 -9.35 -2.99
C LYS A 48 5.40 -9.43 -1.48
N GLU A 49 6.48 -8.80 -1.04
CA GLU A 49 6.90 -8.79 0.35
C GLU A 49 5.95 -7.96 1.22
N ASP A 50 5.18 -8.62 2.06
CA ASP A 50 4.14 -7.99 2.91
C ASP A 50 4.69 -6.88 3.81
N LEU A 51 5.87 -7.10 4.39
CA LEU A 51 6.52 -6.12 5.25
C LEU A 51 6.76 -4.82 4.49
N ILE A 52 7.43 -4.88 3.34
CA ILE A 52 7.81 -3.71 2.53
C ILE A 52 6.56 -3.02 1.98
N ARG A 53 5.61 -3.81 1.47
CA ARG A 53 4.34 -3.29 0.94
C ARG A 53 3.58 -2.51 2.01
N ASN A 54 3.44 -3.07 3.21
CA ASN A 54 2.76 -2.40 4.31
C ASN A 54 3.51 -1.14 4.77
N TYR A 55 4.84 -1.18 4.79
CA TYR A 55 5.64 -0.01 5.13
C TYR A 55 5.42 1.14 4.16
N LEU A 56 5.56 0.89 2.86
CA LEU A 56 5.36 1.90 1.82
C LEU A 56 3.93 2.41 1.80
N PHE A 57 2.95 1.53 1.95
CA PHE A 57 1.54 1.91 2.02
C PHE A 57 1.27 2.89 3.17
N HIS A 58 1.71 2.56 4.39
CA HIS A 58 1.51 3.42 5.55
C HIS A 58 2.34 4.71 5.49
N ALA A 59 3.58 4.64 5.00
CA ALA A 59 4.40 5.83 4.80
C ALA A 59 3.78 6.77 3.75
N SER A 60 3.18 6.22 2.70
CA SER A 60 2.46 6.99 1.68
C SER A 60 1.23 7.69 2.27
N LEU A 61 0.44 6.99 3.10
CA LEU A 61 -0.70 7.57 3.81
C LEU A 61 -0.29 8.78 4.64
N ASN A 62 0.79 8.66 5.40
CA ASN A 62 1.24 9.70 6.33
C ASN A 62 1.98 10.86 5.61
N SER A 63 2.43 10.64 4.39
CA SER A 63 3.13 11.66 3.59
C SER A 63 2.19 12.47 2.69
N TYR A 64 0.97 12.02 2.49
CA TYR A 64 0.01 12.76 1.68
C TYR A 64 -0.52 13.99 2.43
N LYS A 65 -0.66 15.11 1.73
CA LYS A 65 -0.98 16.45 2.31
C LYS A 65 -2.31 16.53 3.05
N THR A 66 -3.28 15.70 2.65
CA THR A 66 -4.60 15.61 3.29
C THR A 66 -4.82 14.19 3.77
N GLN A 67 -5.74 14.00 4.72
CA GLN A 67 -6.05 12.66 5.20
C GLN A 67 -6.77 11.86 4.10
N PRO A 68 -6.12 10.86 3.49
CA PRO A 68 -6.75 10.05 2.46
C PRO A 68 -7.77 9.09 3.04
N LYS A 69 -8.72 8.65 2.23
CA LYS A 69 -9.65 7.61 2.62
C LYS A 69 -9.02 6.24 2.37
N ILE A 70 -9.16 5.31 3.31
CA ILE A 70 -8.70 3.93 3.19
C ILE A 70 -9.89 3.03 2.89
N ILE A 71 -9.79 2.27 1.82
CA ILE A 71 -10.71 1.18 1.47
C ILE A 71 -9.96 -0.14 1.67
N ASN A 72 -10.51 -1.02 2.48
CA ASN A 72 -9.95 -2.33 2.74
C ASN A 72 -10.84 -3.40 2.09
N LEU A 73 -10.37 -4.05 1.04
CA LEU A 73 -11.15 -5.06 0.30
C LEU A 73 -11.45 -6.34 1.10
N LYS A 74 -10.85 -6.50 2.29
CA LYS A 74 -11.23 -7.57 3.23
C LYS A 74 -12.48 -7.25 4.06
N GLU A 75 -12.96 -6.02 4.01
CA GLU A 75 -14.16 -5.63 4.72
C GLU A 75 -15.42 -6.12 3.99
N LYS A 76 -16.44 -6.49 4.76
CA LYS A 76 -17.69 -7.05 4.20
C LYS A 76 -18.59 -6.00 3.54
N ILE A 77 -18.42 -4.73 3.92
CA ILE A 77 -19.23 -3.62 3.43
C ILE A 77 -18.31 -2.62 2.76
N LEU A 78 -18.47 -2.46 1.45
CA LEU A 78 -17.76 -1.49 0.64
C LEU A 78 -18.69 -0.32 0.34
N ASN A 79 -18.28 0.89 0.71
CA ASN A 79 -19.08 2.10 0.54
C ASN A 79 -18.59 2.93 -0.65
N PRO A 80 -19.36 3.05 -1.75
CA PRO A 80 -18.97 3.83 -2.93
C PRO A 80 -18.71 5.32 -2.65
N GLU A 81 -19.31 5.89 -1.62
CA GLU A 81 -19.10 7.30 -1.23
C GLU A 81 -17.63 7.59 -0.85
N GLU A 82 -16.87 6.56 -0.51
CA GLU A 82 -15.45 6.68 -0.16
C GLU A 82 -14.60 7.19 -1.32
N PHE A 83 -14.99 6.91 -2.58
CA PHE A 83 -14.32 7.43 -3.76
C PHE A 83 -14.51 8.93 -4.00
N LYS A 84 -15.40 9.59 -3.26
CA LYS A 84 -15.55 11.05 -3.32
C LYS A 84 -14.41 11.82 -2.66
N ASN A 85 -13.51 11.12 -1.98
CA ASN A 85 -12.32 11.74 -1.42
C ASN A 85 -11.29 12.06 -2.51
N PRO A 86 -10.56 13.17 -2.40
CA PRO A 86 -9.53 13.56 -3.37
C PRO A 86 -8.45 12.51 -3.57
N MET A 87 -8.19 11.70 -2.52
CA MET A 87 -7.23 10.62 -2.53
C MET A 87 -7.77 9.41 -1.80
N VAL A 88 -7.74 8.26 -2.45
CA VAL A 88 -8.21 6.98 -1.92
C VAL A 88 -7.06 5.98 -1.93
N PHE A 89 -6.90 5.25 -0.84
CA PHE A 89 -5.95 4.15 -0.69
C PHE A 89 -6.70 2.83 -0.62
N VAL A 90 -6.56 1.99 -1.62
CA VAL A 90 -7.19 0.66 -1.67
C VAL A 90 -6.15 -0.40 -1.28
N LYS A 91 -6.37 -1.09 -0.16
CA LYS A 91 -5.48 -2.15 0.32
C LYS A 91 -6.08 -3.54 0.14
N ASN A 92 -5.18 -4.54 0.11
CA ASN A 92 -5.50 -5.96 -0.04
C ASN A 92 -6.15 -6.30 -1.38
N LEU A 93 -5.69 -5.69 -2.48
CA LEU A 93 -6.07 -6.13 -3.83
C LEU A 93 -5.40 -7.48 -4.11
N SER A 94 -6.18 -8.55 -4.06
CA SER A 94 -5.71 -9.94 -4.23
C SER A 94 -6.84 -10.84 -4.74
N SER A 95 -6.51 -12.01 -5.27
CA SER A 95 -7.53 -12.98 -5.73
C SER A 95 -8.50 -13.38 -4.63
N ASP A 96 -8.05 -13.44 -3.36
CA ASP A 96 -8.89 -13.80 -2.21
C ASP A 96 -9.93 -12.72 -1.86
N THR A 97 -9.72 -11.48 -2.28
CA THR A 97 -10.59 -10.34 -1.96
C THR A 97 -11.46 -9.92 -3.14
N LEU A 98 -11.13 -10.41 -4.33
CA LEU A 98 -11.90 -10.14 -5.54
C LEU A 98 -13.05 -11.13 -5.66
N ASN A 99 -14.23 -10.59 -5.80
CA ASN A 99 -15.48 -11.27 -6.10
C ASN A 99 -16.36 -10.32 -6.92
N GLN A 100 -17.49 -10.78 -7.39
CA GLN A 100 -18.37 -9.98 -8.25
C GLN A 100 -18.72 -8.61 -7.65
N GLU A 101 -18.98 -8.54 -6.34
CA GLU A 101 -19.37 -7.30 -5.66
C GLU A 101 -18.18 -6.33 -5.58
N SER A 102 -17.00 -6.79 -5.13
CA SER A 102 -15.79 -5.97 -5.02
C SER A 102 -15.27 -5.54 -6.39
N GLU A 103 -15.40 -6.36 -7.43
CA GLU A 103 -15.00 -5.99 -8.79
C GLU A 103 -15.90 -4.89 -9.37
N ILE A 104 -17.22 -4.99 -9.22
CA ILE A 104 -18.16 -3.93 -9.62
C ILE A 104 -17.91 -2.66 -8.82
N PHE A 105 -17.68 -2.78 -7.53
CA PHE A 105 -17.33 -1.65 -6.67
C PHE A 105 -16.07 -0.92 -7.15
N LEU A 106 -14.99 -1.65 -7.39
CA LEU A 106 -13.73 -1.09 -7.89
C LEU A 106 -13.89 -0.46 -9.29
N PHE A 107 -14.61 -1.12 -10.19
CA PHE A 107 -14.88 -0.59 -11.54
C PHE A 107 -15.62 0.75 -11.49
N ASN A 108 -16.66 0.84 -10.66
CA ASN A 108 -17.40 2.08 -10.48
C ASN A 108 -16.54 3.18 -9.85
N GLY A 109 -15.72 2.82 -8.85
CA GLY A 109 -14.76 3.74 -8.24
C GLY A 109 -13.74 4.26 -9.24
N PHE A 110 -13.21 3.38 -10.08
CA PHE A 110 -12.27 3.75 -11.16
C PHE A 110 -12.88 4.78 -12.11
N ASN A 111 -14.12 4.51 -12.59
CA ASN A 111 -14.85 5.44 -13.46
C ASN A 111 -15.13 6.78 -12.77
N TYR A 112 -15.52 6.75 -11.50
CA TYR A 112 -15.75 7.96 -10.71
C TYR A 112 -14.48 8.81 -10.65
N CYS A 113 -13.35 8.20 -10.30
CA CYS A 113 -12.08 8.91 -10.15
C CYS A 113 -11.58 9.52 -11.46
N LEU A 114 -11.73 8.83 -12.58
CA LEU A 114 -11.43 9.39 -13.90
C LEU A 114 -12.27 10.64 -14.21
N ASN A 115 -13.57 10.60 -13.90
CA ASN A 115 -14.49 11.70 -14.18
C ASN A 115 -14.31 12.91 -13.25
N GLN A 116 -13.84 12.68 -12.00
CA GLN A 116 -13.69 13.71 -10.97
C GLN A 116 -12.23 14.15 -10.77
N ASN A 117 -11.29 13.57 -11.53
CA ASN A 117 -9.84 13.81 -11.40
C ASN A 117 -9.34 13.56 -9.95
N THR A 118 -9.86 12.52 -9.30
CA THR A 118 -9.39 12.06 -8.00
C THR A 118 -8.34 10.97 -8.15
N LYS A 119 -7.60 10.67 -7.10
CA LYS A 119 -6.47 9.73 -7.15
C LYS A 119 -6.76 8.44 -6.38
N ILE A 120 -6.31 7.31 -6.92
CA ILE A 120 -6.33 6.02 -6.22
C ILE A 120 -4.93 5.43 -6.18
N LEU A 121 -4.47 5.06 -4.97
CA LEU A 121 -3.31 4.21 -4.78
C LEU A 121 -3.78 2.82 -4.38
N PHE A 122 -3.51 1.84 -5.24
CA PHE A 122 -3.78 0.43 -4.97
C PHE A 122 -2.59 -0.26 -4.31
N SER A 123 -2.84 -1.24 -3.44
CA SER A 123 -1.82 -2.10 -2.85
C SER A 123 -2.17 -3.56 -3.11
N SER A 124 -1.29 -4.25 -3.86
CA SER A 124 -1.43 -5.66 -4.24
C SER A 124 -0.17 -6.46 -3.88
N ASN A 125 -0.35 -7.72 -3.55
CA ASN A 125 0.73 -8.68 -3.31
C ASN A 125 1.09 -9.50 -4.56
N ASP A 126 0.36 -9.32 -5.66
CA ASP A 126 0.59 -10.03 -6.92
C ASP A 126 0.38 -9.10 -8.12
N PHE A 127 0.86 -9.53 -9.28
CA PHE A 127 0.64 -8.84 -10.55
C PHE A 127 -0.83 -8.91 -10.95
N ILE A 128 -1.34 -7.85 -11.58
CA ILE A 128 -2.73 -7.78 -12.06
C ILE A 128 -3.09 -9.00 -12.92
N LYS A 129 -2.19 -9.42 -13.80
CA LYS A 129 -2.37 -10.59 -14.67
C LYS A 129 -2.54 -11.92 -13.93
N ASN A 130 -2.14 -12.00 -12.67
CA ASN A 130 -2.26 -13.20 -11.81
C ASN A 130 -3.51 -13.15 -10.94
N LEU A 131 -4.17 -11.99 -10.85
CA LEU A 131 -5.42 -11.85 -10.13
C LEU A 131 -6.55 -12.50 -10.97
N ASP A 132 -7.40 -13.30 -10.32
CA ASP A 132 -8.52 -13.97 -10.97
C ASP A 132 -9.70 -13.00 -11.16
N ILE A 133 -9.50 -11.93 -11.95
CA ILE A 133 -10.51 -10.90 -12.22
C ILE A 133 -11.49 -11.42 -13.25
N LYS A 134 -12.78 -11.41 -12.92
CA LYS A 134 -13.87 -11.88 -13.80
C LYS A 134 -14.46 -10.76 -14.65
N LEU A 135 -14.41 -9.53 -14.15
CA LEU A 135 -14.91 -8.35 -14.88
C LEU A 135 -13.84 -7.84 -15.83
N ALA A 136 -13.93 -8.19 -17.11
CA ALA A 136 -12.95 -7.83 -18.15
C ALA A 136 -12.67 -6.32 -18.24
N ASP A 137 -13.68 -5.48 -18.03
CA ASP A 137 -13.54 -4.03 -18.04
C ASP A 137 -12.66 -3.53 -16.87
N LEU A 138 -12.78 -4.14 -15.68
CA LEU A 138 -11.92 -3.84 -14.54
C LEU A 138 -10.48 -4.30 -14.80
N GLU A 139 -10.31 -5.51 -15.31
CA GLU A 139 -9.00 -6.05 -15.65
C GLU A 139 -8.27 -5.15 -16.65
N SER A 140 -8.96 -4.76 -17.72
CA SER A 140 -8.42 -3.84 -18.75
C SER A 140 -7.94 -2.53 -18.11
N ARG A 141 -8.72 -1.93 -17.21
CA ARG A 141 -8.36 -0.68 -16.53
C ARG A 141 -7.19 -0.85 -15.58
N LEU A 142 -7.19 -1.88 -14.75
CA LEU A 142 -6.10 -2.14 -13.82
C LEU A 142 -4.77 -2.39 -14.54
N ASN A 143 -4.80 -2.99 -15.73
CA ASN A 143 -3.61 -3.17 -16.57
C ASN A 143 -3.05 -1.85 -17.14
N THR A 144 -3.80 -0.75 -17.10
CA THR A 144 -3.29 0.59 -17.48
C THR A 144 -2.66 1.35 -16.32
N VAL A 145 -2.82 0.88 -15.09
CA VAL A 145 -2.28 1.55 -13.90
C VAL A 145 -0.77 1.39 -13.84
N LEU A 146 -0.06 2.48 -13.57
CA LEU A 146 1.39 2.46 -13.40
C LEU A 146 1.78 1.63 -12.18
N PRO A 147 2.53 0.52 -12.36
CA PRO A 147 2.98 -0.28 -11.23
C PRO A 147 4.29 0.28 -10.65
N VAL A 148 4.34 0.34 -9.33
CA VAL A 148 5.57 0.52 -8.54
C VAL A 148 5.97 -0.84 -7.99
N GLU A 149 7.11 -1.37 -8.42
CA GLU A 149 7.53 -2.74 -8.15
C GLU A 149 8.89 -2.80 -7.48
N ILE A 150 9.06 -3.77 -6.59
CA ILE A 150 10.38 -4.20 -6.10
C ILE A 150 10.78 -5.52 -6.77
N LEU A 151 11.95 -5.51 -7.37
CA LEU A 151 12.64 -6.72 -7.78
C LEU A 151 13.41 -7.26 -6.57
N ASN A 152 12.85 -8.25 -5.89
CA ASN A 152 13.48 -9.08 -4.83
C ASN A 152 14.57 -8.35 -4.02
N PRO A 153 14.22 -7.60 -2.98
CA PRO A 153 15.22 -6.98 -2.11
C PRO A 153 16.12 -8.05 -1.50
N ALA A 154 17.41 -7.78 -1.41
CA ALA A 154 18.35 -8.68 -0.74
C ALA A 154 17.95 -8.91 0.72
N ASP A 155 18.26 -10.08 1.26
CA ASP A 155 17.92 -10.39 2.66
C ASP A 155 18.55 -9.38 3.64
N GLU A 156 19.75 -8.89 3.34
CA GLU A 156 20.40 -7.83 4.10
C GLU A 156 19.58 -6.53 4.12
N GLU A 157 18.96 -6.15 3.00
CA GLU A 157 18.12 -4.96 2.89
C GLU A 157 16.83 -5.11 3.72
N LYS A 158 16.21 -6.30 3.67
CA LYS A 158 15.06 -6.64 4.52
C LYS A 158 15.42 -6.56 6.00
N MET A 159 16.56 -7.14 6.39
CA MET A 159 17.04 -7.13 7.76
C MET A 159 17.34 -5.72 8.26
N ASN A 160 17.91 -4.86 7.42
CA ASN A 160 18.14 -3.46 7.76
C ASN A 160 16.82 -2.72 8.01
N LEU A 161 15.78 -2.98 7.21
CA LEU A 161 14.45 -2.41 7.41
C LEU A 161 13.80 -2.90 8.71
N ILE A 162 13.91 -4.21 9.02
CA ILE A 162 13.42 -4.79 10.28
C ILE A 162 14.15 -4.17 11.47
N ASN A 163 15.47 -4.05 11.41
CA ASN A 163 16.26 -3.43 12.46
C ASN A 163 15.87 -1.98 12.72
N PHE A 164 15.70 -1.22 11.65
CA PHE A 164 15.22 0.16 11.75
C PHE A 164 13.88 0.21 12.48
N GLU A 165 12.96 -0.68 12.14
CA GLU A 165 11.65 -0.79 12.79
C GLU A 165 11.74 -1.06 14.28
N LEU A 166 12.55 -2.03 14.64
CA LEU A 166 12.73 -2.43 16.04
C LEU A 166 13.36 -1.29 16.86
N GLN A 167 14.38 -0.62 16.29
CA GLN A 167 15.00 0.53 16.93
C GLN A 167 14.02 1.69 17.13
N GLN A 168 13.14 1.96 16.16
CA GLN A 168 12.08 2.98 16.30
C GLN A 168 11.09 2.65 17.42
N ARG A 169 10.92 1.38 17.73
CA ARG A 169 10.09 0.90 18.85
C ARG A 169 10.85 0.78 20.18
N GLY A 170 12.15 1.13 20.19
CA GLY A 170 13.00 0.97 21.36
C GLY A 170 13.36 -0.49 21.67
N LEU A 171 13.16 -1.40 20.71
CA LEU A 171 13.51 -2.81 20.83
C LEU A 171 14.91 -3.03 20.29
N LYS A 172 15.73 -3.80 21.04
CA LYS A 172 17.03 -4.29 20.58
C LYS A 172 16.95 -5.80 20.47
N ILE A 173 17.19 -6.30 19.28
CA ILE A 173 17.33 -7.74 19.02
C ILE A 173 18.80 -8.02 18.78
N ASN A 174 19.32 -9.11 19.33
CA ASN A 174 20.69 -9.54 19.10
C ASN A 174 20.80 -10.35 17.80
N ASP A 175 22.00 -10.46 17.23
CA ASP A 175 22.25 -11.16 15.96
C ASP A 175 21.82 -12.64 15.95
N LYS A 176 21.71 -13.28 17.13
CA LYS A 176 21.24 -14.66 17.22
C LYS A 176 19.72 -14.76 17.07
N GLU A 177 18.99 -13.81 17.63
CA GLU A 177 17.53 -13.74 17.52
C GLU A 177 17.08 -13.35 16.12
N MET A 178 17.89 -12.53 15.43
CA MET A 178 17.66 -12.10 14.06
C MET A 178 17.64 -13.25 13.05
N LYS A 179 18.31 -14.37 13.32
CA LYS A 179 18.33 -15.55 12.42
C LYS A 179 17.01 -16.33 12.40
N TYR A 180 16.07 -16.00 13.26
CA TYR A 180 14.77 -16.66 13.38
C TYR A 180 13.59 -15.81 12.89
N ILE A 181 13.85 -14.62 12.37
CA ILE A 181 12.90 -13.71 11.74
C ILE A 181 13.06 -13.77 10.22
#